data_87fd0b36f0386be8c72b21fac7fa49d6
#
_entry.id   87fd0b36f0386be8c72b21fac7fa49d6
#
_cell.length_a   1.000
_cell.length_b   1.000
_cell.length_c   1.000
_cell.angle_alpha   90.00
_cell.angle_beta   90.00
_cell.angle_gamma   90.00
#
_symmetry.space_group_name_H-M   'P 1'
#
loop_
_entity.id
_entity.type
_entity.pdbx_description
1 polymer ?
#
loop_
_entity_poly.entity_id
_entity_poly.type
_entity_poly.pdbx_seq_one_letter_code
_entity_poly.pdbx_strand_id
1 'polypeptide(L)'
;MGKAHNTWQDIAWVLKLSDDRQWVARRRYRVCVEKGISQGRRSDLTGGGLMRSSGGWAAVKAMRKAKLFEKSDERVLGDGDFVEDVLSAAQEQMEKSYALVANGYDLDKIASKVSDLMQLNSFEIWAPGKERKRVEARSLLCYWAVRDLGINMAELSRHLKLSLSGVSLSVKRGEKIAHNYGYELIDA
;
A
#
# COMPACT_ATOMS: atom_id res chain seq x y z
N MET A 1 -6.64 27.46 0.34
CA MET A 1 -6.14 26.19 0.89
C MET A 1 -7.11 25.72 1.95
N GLY A 2 -7.51 24.46 1.84
CA GLY A 2 -8.66 23.90 2.51
C GLY A 2 -8.64 23.95 4.03
N LYS A 3 -9.83 23.89 4.59
CA LYS A 3 -10.05 23.84 6.04
C LYS A 3 -9.75 22.46 6.63
N ALA A 4 -9.51 21.43 5.78
CA ALA A 4 -9.18 20.09 6.21
C ALA A 4 -7.66 19.92 6.28
N HIS A 5 -7.16 19.44 7.42
CA HIS A 5 -5.77 19.06 7.62
C HIS A 5 -5.66 17.55 7.46
N ASN A 6 -4.92 17.11 6.44
CA ASN A 6 -4.61 15.70 6.25
C ASN A 6 -3.20 15.43 6.80
N THR A 7 -3.06 14.44 7.66
CA THR A 7 -1.81 14.09 8.34
C THR A 7 -0.67 13.66 7.39
N TRP A 8 -1.02 13.20 6.17
CA TRP A 8 -0.06 12.80 5.13
C TRP A 8 0.45 13.98 4.28
N GLN A 9 -0.15 15.18 4.41
CA GLN A 9 0.24 16.37 3.66
C GLN A 9 1.20 17.23 4.48
N ASP A 10 2.45 17.32 4.07
CA ASP A 10 3.37 18.32 4.60
C ASP A 10 3.19 19.67 3.91
N ILE A 11 2.20 20.39 4.39
CA ILE A 11 1.88 21.73 3.88
C ILE A 11 3.01 22.73 4.18
N ALA A 12 3.70 22.56 5.30
CA ALA A 12 4.77 23.48 5.72
C ALA A 12 5.95 23.38 4.76
N TRP A 13 6.35 22.16 4.39
CA TRP A 13 7.41 21.93 3.42
C TRP A 13 7.08 22.54 2.06
N VAL A 14 5.89 22.28 1.53
CA VAL A 14 5.46 22.83 0.23
C VAL A 14 5.43 24.35 0.23
N LEU A 15 4.95 24.97 1.31
CA LEU A 15 4.90 26.41 1.42
C LEU A 15 6.29 27.05 1.51
N LYS A 16 7.21 26.38 2.23
CA LYS A 16 8.61 26.83 2.40
C LYS A 16 9.36 26.93 1.07
N LEU A 17 9.00 26.10 0.07
CA LEU A 17 9.54 26.23 -1.30
C LEU A 17 9.19 27.57 -1.96
N SER A 18 8.17 28.27 -1.49
CA SER A 18 7.71 29.52 -2.06
C SER A 18 8.18 30.75 -1.30
N ASP A 19 8.24 30.71 0.02
CA ASP A 19 8.75 31.78 0.91
C ASP A 19 8.82 31.26 2.35
N ASP A 20 9.73 31.80 3.16
CA ASP A 20 9.83 31.46 4.59
C ASP A 20 8.66 32.03 5.41
N ARG A 21 8.11 33.16 4.98
CA ARG A 21 6.94 33.79 5.63
C ARG A 21 5.64 33.13 5.13
N GLN A 22 4.98 32.42 6.00
CA GLN A 22 3.81 31.58 5.68
C GLN A 22 2.70 32.29 4.90
N TRP A 23 2.38 33.55 5.22
CA TRP A 23 1.33 34.29 4.51
C TRP A 23 1.75 34.67 3.09
N VAL A 24 3.02 35.01 2.86
CA VAL A 24 3.62 35.26 1.53
C VAL A 24 3.61 33.98 0.72
N ALA A 25 4.09 32.90 1.32
CA ALA A 25 4.13 31.57 0.72
C ALA A 25 2.74 31.12 0.22
N ARG A 26 1.70 31.26 1.05
CA ARG A 26 0.31 30.95 0.65
C ARG A 26 -0.16 31.81 -0.53
N ARG A 27 0.17 33.09 -0.55
CA ARG A 27 -0.19 33.98 -1.66
C ARG A 27 0.54 33.56 -2.94
N ARG A 28 1.86 33.32 -2.87
CA ARG A 28 2.68 32.89 -4.02
C ARG A 28 2.22 31.54 -4.57
N TYR A 29 1.96 30.59 -3.68
CA TYR A 29 1.43 29.30 -4.08
C TYR A 29 0.10 29.40 -4.81
N ARG A 30 -0.85 30.24 -4.31
CA ARG A 30 -2.11 30.49 -5.00
C ARG A 30 -1.91 31.04 -6.39
N VAL A 31 -1.07 32.07 -6.55
CA VAL A 31 -0.74 32.65 -7.86
C VAL A 31 -0.10 31.60 -8.79
N CYS A 32 0.76 30.74 -8.26
CA CYS A 32 1.35 29.64 -9.03
C CYS A 32 0.27 28.67 -9.55
N VAL A 33 -0.65 28.26 -8.69
CA VAL A 33 -1.75 27.37 -9.08
C VAL A 33 -2.67 28.04 -10.11
N GLU A 34 -3.05 29.30 -9.91
CA GLU A 34 -3.89 30.05 -10.84
C GLU A 34 -3.23 30.17 -12.23
N LYS A 35 -1.94 30.45 -12.29
CA LYS A 35 -1.16 30.44 -13.54
C LYS A 35 -1.11 29.07 -14.19
N GLY A 36 -1.07 28.00 -13.39
CA GLY A 36 -1.07 26.62 -13.88
C GLY A 36 -2.38 26.19 -14.53
N ILE A 37 -3.51 26.74 -14.08
CA ILE A 37 -4.84 26.42 -14.65
C ILE A 37 -4.91 26.73 -16.13
N SER A 38 -4.36 27.86 -16.55
CA SER A 38 -4.35 28.28 -17.96
C SER A 38 -3.46 27.43 -18.88
N GLN A 39 -2.50 26.68 -18.29
CA GLN A 39 -1.61 25.78 -19.04
C GLN A 39 -2.32 24.47 -19.46
N GLY A 40 -3.46 24.14 -18.84
CA GLY A 40 -4.23 22.95 -19.13
C GLY A 40 -3.44 21.65 -18.86
N ARG A 41 -3.71 20.63 -19.68
CA ARG A 41 -3.05 19.33 -19.54
C ARG A 41 -1.62 19.40 -20.08
N ARG A 42 -0.66 19.22 -19.21
CA ARG A 42 0.76 19.21 -19.58
C ARG A 42 1.17 17.83 -20.09
N SER A 43 1.63 17.78 -21.34
CA SER A 43 2.08 16.53 -21.99
C SER A 43 3.37 15.96 -21.39
N ASP A 44 4.20 16.80 -20.78
CA ASP A 44 5.43 16.40 -20.07
C ASP A 44 5.14 15.69 -18.73
N LEU A 45 3.95 15.91 -18.16
CA LEU A 45 3.51 15.24 -16.93
C LEU A 45 2.52 14.09 -17.19
N THR A 46 2.19 13.82 -18.46
CA THR A 46 1.26 12.75 -18.83
C THR A 46 1.98 11.64 -19.58
N GLY A 47 1.62 10.38 -19.34
CA GLY A 47 2.22 9.20 -19.96
C GLY A 47 2.62 8.14 -18.93
N GLY A 48 3.30 7.09 -19.40
CA GLY A 48 3.81 6.03 -18.55
C GLY A 48 4.94 6.47 -17.62
N GLY A 49 5.31 5.60 -16.68
CA GLY A 49 6.33 5.88 -15.66
C GLY A 49 7.64 6.41 -16.23
N LEU A 50 8.18 5.75 -17.26
CA LEU A 50 9.44 6.17 -17.92
C LEU A 50 9.38 7.61 -18.42
N MET A 51 8.29 8.00 -19.11
CA MET A 51 8.15 9.35 -19.64
C MET A 51 8.09 10.40 -18.52
N ARG A 52 7.37 10.10 -17.44
CA ARG A 52 7.22 10.98 -16.28
C ARG A 52 8.53 11.12 -15.50
N SER A 53 9.23 10.00 -15.29
CA SER A 53 10.52 9.97 -14.58
C SER A 53 11.62 10.69 -15.35
N SER A 54 11.63 10.56 -16.70
CA SER A 54 12.63 11.19 -17.56
C SER A 54 12.34 12.66 -17.91
N GLY A 55 11.19 13.21 -17.48
CA GLY A 55 10.84 14.60 -17.78
C GLY A 55 10.24 14.84 -19.16
N GLY A 56 9.73 13.79 -19.84
CA GLY A 56 8.98 13.89 -21.07
C GLY A 56 9.56 13.14 -22.27
N TRP A 57 8.82 13.14 -23.38
CA TRP A 57 9.17 12.38 -24.59
C TRP A 57 10.50 12.78 -25.25
N ALA A 58 10.92 14.03 -25.12
CA ALA A 58 12.20 14.47 -25.68
C ALA A 58 13.38 13.78 -25.00
N ALA A 59 13.35 13.67 -23.67
CA ALA A 59 14.36 12.97 -22.88
C ALA A 59 14.34 11.47 -23.19
N VAL A 60 13.17 10.82 -23.24
CA VAL A 60 13.05 9.40 -23.60
C VAL A 60 13.61 9.11 -24.99
N LYS A 61 13.36 9.99 -25.97
CA LYS A 61 13.93 9.84 -27.31
C LYS A 61 15.45 10.00 -27.31
N ALA A 62 16.00 10.94 -26.53
CA ALA A 62 17.43 11.13 -26.38
C ALA A 62 18.10 9.90 -25.76
N MET A 63 17.53 9.34 -24.69
CA MET A 63 18.00 8.10 -24.06
C MET A 63 18.00 6.93 -25.04
N ARG A 64 16.92 6.72 -25.80
CA ARG A 64 16.84 5.68 -26.83
C ARG A 64 17.90 5.86 -27.93
N LYS A 65 18.15 7.10 -28.37
CA LYS A 65 19.20 7.40 -29.34
C LYS A 65 20.59 7.10 -28.77
N ALA A 66 20.81 7.33 -27.50
CA ALA A 66 22.04 6.99 -26.79
C ALA A 66 22.14 5.48 -26.43
N LYS A 67 21.15 4.66 -26.80
CA LYS A 67 21.03 3.24 -26.43
C LYS A 67 20.99 2.99 -24.92
N LEU A 68 20.53 3.97 -24.14
CA LEU A 68 20.27 3.86 -22.73
C LEU A 68 18.82 3.37 -22.56
N PHE A 69 18.67 2.13 -22.07
CA PHE A 69 17.37 1.53 -21.85
C PHE A 69 17.20 1.34 -20.34
N GLU A 70 16.23 2.04 -19.76
CA GLU A 70 15.84 1.85 -18.37
C GLU A 70 14.58 1.01 -18.26
N LYS A 71 14.52 0.16 -17.25
CA LYS A 71 13.31 -0.57 -16.91
C LYS A 71 12.26 0.42 -16.41
N SER A 72 11.03 0.27 -16.87
CA SER A 72 9.95 1.17 -16.52
C SER A 72 8.62 0.44 -16.42
N ASP A 73 7.75 0.88 -15.53
CA ASP A 73 6.36 0.45 -15.44
C ASP A 73 5.46 1.69 -15.43
N GLU A 74 4.31 1.62 -16.09
CA GLU A 74 3.40 2.78 -16.19
C GLU A 74 2.79 3.20 -14.86
N ARG A 75 2.77 2.31 -13.87
CA ARG A 75 2.22 2.53 -12.52
C ARG A 75 3.28 3.01 -11.54
N VAL A 76 4.56 2.74 -11.82
CA VAL A 76 5.69 3.07 -10.94
C VAL A 76 6.41 4.29 -11.47
N LEU A 77 6.55 5.32 -10.64
CA LEU A 77 7.29 6.54 -10.94
C LEU A 77 8.64 6.47 -10.22
N GLY A 78 9.73 6.38 -10.98
CA GLY A 78 11.09 6.27 -10.48
C GLY A 78 12.08 5.98 -11.60
N ASP A 79 13.36 5.89 -11.27
CA ASP A 79 14.40 5.39 -12.15
C ASP A 79 14.29 3.87 -12.37
N GLY A 80 15.13 3.33 -13.24
CA GLY A 80 15.07 1.91 -13.59
C GLY A 80 15.34 0.99 -12.41
N ASP A 81 16.26 1.35 -11.54
CA ASP A 81 16.63 0.55 -10.36
C ASP A 81 15.48 0.50 -9.36
N PHE A 82 14.87 1.65 -9.05
CA PHE A 82 13.69 1.71 -8.18
C PHE A 82 12.51 0.90 -8.74
N VAL A 83 12.27 0.98 -10.05
CA VAL A 83 11.21 0.20 -10.70
C VAL A 83 11.50 -1.30 -10.58
N GLU A 84 12.75 -1.70 -10.75
CA GLU A 84 13.18 -3.10 -10.61
C GLU A 84 12.99 -3.62 -9.18
N ASP A 85 13.41 -2.85 -8.19
CA ASP A 85 13.25 -3.18 -6.77
C ASP A 85 11.77 -3.37 -6.40
N VAL A 86 10.91 -2.45 -6.82
CA VAL A 86 9.46 -2.53 -6.55
C VAL A 86 8.83 -3.75 -7.23
N LEU A 87 9.21 -4.04 -8.48
CA LEU A 87 8.70 -5.20 -9.21
C LEU A 87 9.20 -6.52 -8.62
N SER A 88 10.48 -6.60 -8.23
CA SER A 88 11.05 -7.77 -7.56
C SER A 88 10.36 -8.05 -6.23
N ALA A 89 10.19 -7.03 -5.38
CA ALA A 89 9.49 -7.19 -4.11
C ALA A 89 8.03 -7.66 -4.30
N ALA A 90 7.34 -7.14 -5.34
CA ALA A 90 5.99 -7.56 -5.67
C ALA A 90 5.95 -9.02 -6.17
N GLN A 91 6.94 -9.45 -6.93
CA GLN A 91 7.05 -10.83 -7.42
C GLN A 91 7.34 -11.81 -6.30
N GLU A 92 8.28 -11.50 -5.40
CA GLU A 92 8.59 -12.30 -4.21
C GLU A 92 7.34 -12.52 -3.34
N GLN A 93 6.56 -11.47 -3.13
CA GLN A 93 5.31 -11.59 -2.37
C GLN A 93 4.29 -12.49 -3.06
N MET A 94 4.21 -12.41 -4.39
CA MET A 94 3.31 -13.25 -5.19
C MET A 94 3.76 -14.72 -5.19
N GLU A 95 5.06 -14.97 -5.33
CA GLU A 95 5.64 -16.32 -5.25
C GLU A 95 5.41 -16.96 -3.87
N LYS A 96 5.60 -16.20 -2.78
CA LYS A 96 5.25 -16.64 -1.42
C LYS A 96 3.79 -17.05 -1.30
N SER A 97 2.88 -16.21 -1.80
CA SER A 97 1.45 -16.50 -1.77
C SER A 97 1.10 -17.78 -2.56
N TYR A 98 1.65 -17.95 -3.76
CA TYR A 98 1.45 -19.15 -4.55
C TYR A 98 2.04 -20.41 -3.88
N ALA A 99 3.21 -20.31 -3.29
CA ALA A 99 3.82 -21.42 -2.56
C ALA A 99 2.96 -21.85 -1.36
N LEU A 100 2.40 -20.90 -0.63
CA LEU A 100 1.47 -21.19 0.48
C LEU A 100 0.23 -21.92 0.01
N VAL A 101 -0.43 -21.44 -1.04
CA VAL A 101 -1.61 -22.09 -1.61
C VAL A 101 -1.28 -23.48 -2.14
N ALA A 102 -0.13 -23.65 -2.81
CA ALA A 102 0.34 -24.95 -3.30
C ALA A 102 0.59 -25.95 -2.15
N ASN A 103 1.02 -25.46 -0.98
CA ASN A 103 1.18 -26.23 0.25
C ASN A 103 -0.14 -26.43 1.02
N GLY A 104 -1.26 -26.12 0.40
CA GLY A 104 -2.61 -26.32 0.96
C GLY A 104 -2.97 -25.35 2.07
N TYR A 105 -2.35 -24.16 2.11
CA TYR A 105 -2.80 -23.11 3.01
C TYR A 105 -4.07 -22.46 2.48
N ASP A 106 -5.09 -22.41 3.30
CA ASP A 106 -6.36 -21.73 3.09
C ASP A 106 -6.78 -20.96 4.34
N LEU A 107 -7.95 -20.36 4.31
CA LEU A 107 -8.49 -19.61 5.46
C LEU A 107 -8.68 -20.48 6.70
N ASP A 108 -9.10 -21.73 6.52
CA ASP A 108 -9.37 -22.64 7.65
C ASP A 108 -8.07 -23.08 8.30
N LYS A 109 -7.01 -23.31 7.52
CA LYS A 109 -5.69 -23.64 8.05
C LYS A 109 -5.05 -22.46 8.78
N ILE A 110 -5.23 -21.23 8.28
CA ILE A 110 -4.84 -20.03 9.02
C ILE A 110 -5.63 -19.91 10.32
N ALA A 111 -6.95 -20.13 10.28
CA ALA A 111 -7.79 -20.07 11.47
C ALA A 111 -7.36 -21.12 12.53
N SER A 112 -7.03 -22.34 12.10
CA SER A 112 -6.48 -23.36 12.98
C SER A 112 -5.16 -22.91 13.62
N LYS A 113 -4.20 -22.42 12.85
CA LYS A 113 -2.94 -21.91 13.40
C LYS A 113 -3.14 -20.75 14.37
N VAL A 114 -4.04 -19.81 14.05
CA VAL A 114 -4.38 -18.70 14.95
C VAL A 114 -5.04 -19.22 16.24
N SER A 115 -5.93 -20.22 16.16
CA SER A 115 -6.57 -20.79 17.33
C SER A 115 -5.56 -21.46 18.25
N ASP A 116 -4.60 -22.20 17.71
CA ASP A 116 -3.52 -22.84 18.46
C ASP A 116 -2.62 -21.79 19.14
N LEU A 117 -2.16 -20.79 18.42
CA LEU A 117 -1.32 -19.70 18.95
C LEU A 117 -2.01 -18.92 20.06
N MET A 118 -3.30 -18.65 19.92
CA MET A 118 -4.07 -17.86 20.88
C MET A 118 -4.85 -18.68 21.89
N GLN A 119 -4.74 -20.02 21.85
CA GLN A 119 -5.46 -20.93 22.74
C GLN A 119 -6.98 -20.63 22.76
N LEU A 120 -7.56 -20.60 21.57
CA LEU A 120 -8.99 -20.40 21.30
C LEU A 120 -9.54 -21.60 20.53
N ASN A 121 -10.84 -21.84 20.59
CA ASN A 121 -11.45 -22.78 19.68
C ASN A 121 -11.60 -22.14 18.29
N SER A 122 -11.36 -22.93 17.22
CA SER A 122 -11.41 -22.41 15.83
C SER A 122 -12.74 -21.73 15.49
N PHE A 123 -13.87 -22.23 16.02
CA PHE A 123 -15.17 -21.61 15.81
C PHE A 123 -15.31 -20.22 16.43
N GLU A 124 -14.54 -19.90 17.49
CA GLU A 124 -14.60 -18.59 18.16
C GLU A 124 -14.02 -17.48 17.31
N ILE A 125 -13.10 -17.81 16.39
CA ILE A 125 -12.54 -16.85 15.43
C ILE A 125 -13.62 -16.36 14.47
N TRP A 126 -14.49 -17.28 14.05
CA TRP A 126 -15.60 -16.98 13.14
C TRP A 126 -16.83 -16.39 13.86
N ALA A 127 -16.95 -16.61 15.15
CA ALA A 127 -18.10 -16.15 15.93
C ALA A 127 -18.12 -14.62 16.04
N PRO A 128 -19.30 -14.00 15.92
CA PRO A 128 -19.44 -12.55 16.16
C PRO A 128 -19.11 -12.23 17.62
N GLY A 129 -18.61 -11.05 17.89
CA GLY A 129 -18.32 -10.57 19.25
C GLY A 129 -17.19 -9.56 19.29
N LYS A 130 -17.14 -8.82 20.40
CA LYS A 130 -16.13 -7.77 20.65
C LYS A 130 -15.16 -8.14 21.76
N GLU A 131 -15.15 -9.39 22.19
CA GLU A 131 -14.19 -9.88 23.17
C GLU A 131 -12.76 -9.67 22.65
N ARG A 132 -11.91 -9.12 23.50
CA ARG A 132 -10.56 -8.68 23.11
C ARG A 132 -9.77 -9.80 22.43
N LYS A 133 -9.74 -10.98 23.03
CA LYS A 133 -8.98 -12.13 22.54
C LYS A 133 -9.47 -12.58 21.15
N ARG A 134 -10.79 -12.63 20.93
CA ARG A 134 -11.39 -12.95 19.62
C ARG A 134 -11.12 -11.88 18.57
N VAL A 135 -11.11 -10.60 18.97
CA VAL A 135 -10.80 -9.49 18.06
C VAL A 135 -9.33 -9.53 17.65
N GLU A 136 -8.42 -9.87 18.57
CA GLU A 136 -7.00 -10.04 18.28
C GLU A 136 -6.77 -11.22 17.34
N ALA A 137 -7.40 -12.37 17.59
CA ALA A 137 -7.34 -13.56 16.73
C ALA A 137 -7.85 -13.28 15.30
N ARG A 138 -9.04 -12.68 15.18
CA ARG A 138 -9.56 -12.27 13.87
C ARG A 138 -8.67 -11.27 13.16
N SER A 139 -8.01 -10.39 13.89
CA SER A 139 -7.08 -9.43 13.32
C SER A 139 -5.85 -10.11 12.75
N LEU A 140 -5.28 -11.08 13.47
CA LEU A 140 -4.15 -11.88 13.02
C LEU A 140 -4.52 -12.73 11.78
N LEU A 141 -5.69 -13.38 11.79
CA LEU A 141 -6.23 -14.08 10.63
C LEU A 141 -6.37 -13.17 9.42
N CYS A 142 -6.95 -11.97 9.59
CA CYS A 142 -7.10 -11.01 8.50
C CYS A 142 -5.74 -10.56 7.94
N TYR A 143 -4.75 -10.38 8.80
CA TYR A 143 -3.41 -9.99 8.38
C TYR A 143 -2.78 -11.06 7.49
N TRP A 144 -2.70 -12.30 7.96
CA TRP A 144 -2.11 -13.40 7.20
C TRP A 144 -2.89 -13.74 5.92
N ALA A 145 -4.23 -13.73 5.99
CA ALA A 145 -5.07 -13.98 4.84
C ALA A 145 -4.84 -12.96 3.72
N VAL A 146 -4.71 -11.68 4.05
CA VAL A 146 -4.53 -10.61 3.04
C VAL A 146 -3.07 -10.50 2.60
N ARG A 147 -2.11 -10.55 3.54
CA ARG A 147 -0.70 -10.29 3.23
C ARG A 147 0.02 -11.53 2.71
N ASP A 148 -0.23 -12.69 3.29
CA ASP A 148 0.50 -13.89 2.93
C ASP A 148 -0.23 -14.74 1.88
N LEU A 149 -1.55 -14.93 2.01
CA LEU A 149 -2.33 -15.66 1.00
C LEU A 149 -2.86 -14.79 -0.15
N GLY A 150 -2.84 -13.46 -0.03
CA GLY A 150 -3.36 -12.57 -1.07
C GLY A 150 -4.88 -12.57 -1.20
N ILE A 151 -5.62 -13.02 -0.18
CA ILE A 151 -7.08 -13.05 -0.20
C ILE A 151 -7.65 -11.63 -0.22
N ASN A 152 -8.64 -11.39 -1.07
CA ASN A 152 -9.25 -10.08 -1.21
C ASN A 152 -10.02 -9.69 0.07
N MET A 153 -9.81 -8.45 0.52
CA MET A 153 -10.52 -7.92 1.71
C MET A 153 -12.04 -7.96 1.58
N ALA A 154 -12.60 -7.84 0.36
CA ALA A 154 -14.04 -7.95 0.13
C ALA A 154 -14.55 -9.38 0.36
N GLU A 155 -13.76 -10.38 0.06
CA GLU A 155 -14.05 -11.78 0.35
C GLU A 155 -14.03 -12.04 1.86
N LEU A 156 -12.98 -11.61 2.55
CA LEU A 156 -12.91 -11.68 4.02
C LEU A 156 -14.05 -10.93 4.72
N SER A 157 -14.45 -9.78 4.19
CA SER A 157 -15.60 -9.01 4.69
C SER A 157 -16.88 -9.85 4.70
N ARG A 158 -17.11 -10.62 3.64
CA ARG A 158 -18.27 -11.53 3.55
C ARG A 158 -18.16 -12.71 4.52
N HIS A 159 -16.99 -13.36 4.60
CA HIS A 159 -16.75 -14.48 5.49
C HIS A 159 -16.90 -14.11 6.97
N LEU A 160 -16.29 -12.99 7.38
CA LEU A 160 -16.28 -12.53 8.77
C LEU A 160 -17.51 -11.68 9.14
N LYS A 161 -18.39 -11.38 8.19
CA LYS A 161 -19.54 -10.47 8.36
C LYS A 161 -19.13 -9.11 8.95
N LEU A 162 -17.99 -8.60 8.48
CA LEU A 162 -17.43 -7.29 8.85
C LEU A 162 -17.56 -6.30 7.69
N SER A 163 -17.55 -5.01 7.97
CA SER A 163 -17.42 -4.00 6.92
C SER A 163 -16.01 -4.05 6.31
N LEU A 164 -15.87 -3.56 5.07
CA LEU A 164 -14.57 -3.50 4.40
C LEU A 164 -13.56 -2.66 5.19
N SER A 165 -14.01 -1.56 5.78
CA SER A 165 -13.20 -0.74 6.69
C SER A 165 -12.81 -1.51 7.98
N GLY A 166 -13.72 -2.33 8.49
CA GLY A 166 -13.46 -3.22 9.64
C GLY A 166 -12.36 -4.24 9.34
N VAL A 167 -12.38 -4.85 8.14
CA VAL A 167 -11.32 -5.77 7.69
C VAL A 167 -10.00 -5.03 7.56
N SER A 168 -9.99 -3.86 6.92
CA SER A 168 -8.76 -3.04 6.76
C SER A 168 -8.13 -2.68 8.11
N LEU A 169 -8.94 -2.28 9.09
CA LEU A 169 -8.47 -2.01 10.46
C LEU A 169 -7.97 -3.28 11.15
N SER A 170 -8.61 -4.43 10.90
CA SER A 170 -8.19 -5.73 11.44
C SER A 170 -6.84 -6.15 10.87
N VAL A 171 -6.61 -5.98 9.56
CA VAL A 171 -5.30 -6.23 8.93
C VAL A 171 -4.19 -5.42 9.60
N LYS A 172 -4.39 -4.10 9.75
CA LYS A 172 -3.39 -3.23 10.41
C LYS A 172 -3.13 -3.60 11.87
N ARG A 173 -4.15 -4.05 12.58
CA ARG A 173 -4.03 -4.52 13.97
C ARG A 173 -3.31 -5.86 14.03
N GLY A 174 -3.65 -6.79 13.12
CA GLY A 174 -3.02 -8.10 13.01
C GLY A 174 -1.52 -8.01 12.70
N GLU A 175 -1.13 -7.10 11.82
CA GLU A 175 0.27 -6.79 11.52
C GLU A 175 1.06 -6.40 12.78
N LYS A 176 0.48 -5.50 13.60
CA LYS A 176 1.09 -5.11 14.88
C LYS A 176 1.18 -6.26 15.87
N ILE A 177 0.14 -7.11 15.93
CA ILE A 177 0.12 -8.29 16.80
C ILE A 177 1.20 -9.27 16.37
N ALA A 178 1.27 -9.61 15.07
CA ALA A 178 2.28 -10.50 14.54
C ALA A 178 3.70 -10.00 14.87
N HIS A 179 3.97 -8.72 14.61
CA HIS A 179 5.26 -8.11 14.90
C HIS A 179 5.60 -8.09 16.40
N ASN A 180 4.65 -7.73 17.25
CA ASN A 180 4.91 -7.59 18.70
C ASN A 180 5.16 -8.93 19.40
N TYR A 181 4.52 -10.00 18.93
CA TYR A 181 4.64 -11.34 19.52
C TYR A 181 5.56 -12.28 18.72
N GLY A 182 6.10 -11.82 17.61
CA GLY A 182 6.92 -12.65 16.73
C GLY A 182 6.15 -13.80 16.09
N TYR A 183 4.84 -13.61 15.80
CA TYR A 183 4.03 -14.65 15.19
C TYR A 183 4.26 -14.70 13.69
N GLU A 184 4.62 -15.86 13.18
CA GLU A 184 4.80 -16.14 11.77
C GLU A 184 3.82 -17.21 11.28
N LEU A 185 3.35 -17.07 10.03
CA LEU A 185 2.43 -18.04 9.43
C LEU A 185 3.14 -19.37 9.14
N ILE A 186 4.40 -19.29 8.73
CA ILE A 186 5.27 -20.44 8.52
C ILE A 186 6.44 -20.32 9.49
N ASP A 187 6.71 -21.37 10.24
CA ASP A 187 7.93 -21.45 11.02
C ASP A 187 9.10 -21.65 10.03
N ALA A 188 10.11 -20.77 10.10
CA ALA A 188 11.27 -20.78 9.21
C ALA A 188 12.11 -22.05 9.36
#